data_5075cebd9731435d218703103ccd25c5
#
_entry.id   5075cebd9731435d218703103ccd25c5
#
_cell.length_a   1.000
_cell.length_b   1.000
_cell.length_c   1.000
_cell.angle_alpha   90.00
_cell.angle_beta   90.00
_cell.angle_gamma   90.00
#
_symmetry.space_group_name_H-M   'P 1'
#
loop_
_entity.id
_entity.type
_entity.pdbx_description
1 polymer ?
#
loop_
_entity_poly.entity_id
_entity_poly.type
_entity_poly.pdbx_seq_one_letter_code
_entity_poly.pdbx_strand_id
1 'polypeptide(L)'
;EVTVSLAERRGLLHADLRLGANVANARALRANAGVSSPGVKLHGAGFIVSRDEAATLGLGTVPGLERHVREYRNGRDLMASPRDAMVIDLFGLSADEVRAQFPAVFQWVVERVKPERDAKANTKDGVGYAALWWLFGKPRQEMRRQLTGLPRYIATVETAKHRTFQFLDATVLPDNMLIAIASDGAAWLGVLCSQVHVEWALAAGGRLGVGNDPRYNKS
;
A
#
# COMPACT_ATOMS: atom_id res chain seq x y z
N GLU A 1 -9.47 -5.41 39.11
CA GLU A 1 -10.17 -4.17 39.48
C GLU A 1 -10.30 -3.30 38.22
N VAL A 2 -11.52 -2.95 37.82
CA VAL A 2 -11.73 -2.11 36.63
C VAL A 2 -11.86 -0.67 37.14
N THR A 3 -10.89 0.16 36.83
CA THR A 3 -10.94 1.60 37.13
C THR A 3 -11.65 2.33 36.01
N VAL A 4 -12.80 2.96 36.31
CA VAL A 4 -13.54 3.81 35.37
C VAL A 4 -13.15 5.26 35.65
N SER A 5 -12.59 5.93 34.65
CA SER A 5 -12.38 7.39 34.71
C SER A 5 -13.48 8.10 33.92
N LEU A 6 -14.09 9.11 34.54
CA LEU A 6 -15.09 9.98 33.91
C LEU A 6 -14.42 11.27 33.47
N ALA A 7 -14.62 11.66 32.23
CA ALA A 7 -14.17 12.96 31.70
C ALA A 7 -15.37 13.75 31.17
N GLU A 8 -15.61 14.91 31.73
CA GLU A 8 -16.62 15.84 31.22
C GLU A 8 -16.02 16.69 30.09
N ARG A 9 -16.75 16.80 28.96
CA ARG A 9 -16.40 17.69 27.86
C ARG A 9 -17.61 18.55 27.50
N ARG A 10 -17.39 19.83 27.21
CA ARG A 10 -18.43 20.75 26.76
C ARG A 10 -18.22 21.12 25.31
N GLY A 11 -19.26 21.12 24.50
CA GLY A 11 -19.21 21.46 23.08
C GLY A 11 -20.51 21.13 22.37
N LEU A 12 -20.57 21.41 21.07
CA LEU A 12 -21.70 21.03 20.23
C LEU A 12 -21.69 19.52 20.01
N LEU A 13 -22.77 18.86 20.39
CA LEU A 13 -22.97 17.44 20.15
C LEU A 13 -23.53 17.23 18.73
N HIS A 14 -22.84 16.47 17.91
CA HIS A 14 -23.25 16.14 16.55
C HIS A 14 -24.15 14.88 16.51
N ALA A 15 -24.77 14.59 15.36
CA ALA A 15 -25.68 13.46 15.19
C ALA A 15 -25.01 12.09 15.42
N ASP A 16 -23.70 11.99 15.33
CA ASP A 16 -22.89 10.82 15.63
C ASP A 16 -22.50 10.71 17.11
N LEU A 17 -23.09 11.55 17.98
CA LEU A 17 -22.84 11.66 19.43
C LEU A 17 -21.40 12.06 19.79
N ARG A 18 -20.69 12.74 18.89
CA ARG A 18 -19.32 13.24 19.12
C ARG A 18 -19.32 14.75 19.30
N LEU A 19 -18.33 15.20 20.05
CA LEU A 19 -17.96 16.61 20.16
C LEU A 19 -16.75 16.86 19.24
N GLY A 20 -16.69 18.02 18.56
CA GLY A 20 -15.56 18.42 17.73
C GLY A 20 -15.95 18.67 16.28
N ALA A 21 -15.11 18.28 15.34
CA ALA A 21 -15.37 18.49 13.91
C ALA A 21 -16.60 17.69 13.44
N ASN A 22 -17.54 18.38 12.78
CA ASN A 22 -18.70 17.71 12.16
C ASN A 22 -18.29 17.09 10.83
N VAL A 23 -17.94 15.80 10.84
CA VAL A 23 -17.54 15.06 9.64
C VAL A 23 -18.71 14.33 8.96
N ALA A 24 -19.90 14.30 9.59
CA ALA A 24 -21.06 13.57 9.06
C ALA A 24 -21.55 14.13 7.71
N ASN A 25 -21.37 15.44 7.49
CA ASN A 25 -21.76 16.12 6.25
C ASN A 25 -20.56 16.39 5.32
N ALA A 26 -19.37 15.86 5.63
CA ALA A 26 -18.19 16.04 4.78
C ALA A 26 -18.42 15.40 3.42
N ARG A 27 -18.04 16.11 2.36
CA ARG A 27 -18.08 15.63 0.97
C ARG A 27 -16.68 15.51 0.43
N ALA A 28 -16.45 14.46 -0.37
CA ALA A 28 -15.18 14.32 -1.07
C ALA A 28 -14.93 15.50 -2.01
N LEU A 29 -13.75 16.07 -1.96
CA LEU A 29 -13.33 17.15 -2.85
C LEU A 29 -12.98 16.55 -4.22
N ARG A 30 -13.57 17.09 -5.29
CA ARG A 30 -13.28 16.65 -6.65
C ARG A 30 -11.79 16.81 -7.02
N ALA A 31 -11.14 17.85 -6.50
CA ALA A 31 -9.71 18.07 -6.68
C ALA A 31 -8.83 16.96 -6.12
N ASN A 32 -9.33 16.20 -5.14
CA ASN A 32 -8.61 15.09 -4.53
C ASN A 32 -8.90 13.73 -5.21
N ALA A 33 -9.77 13.73 -6.24
CA ALA A 33 -10.08 12.51 -6.97
C ALA A 33 -8.82 11.95 -7.64
N GLY A 34 -8.52 10.68 -7.33
CA GLY A 34 -7.37 10.00 -7.92
C GLY A 34 -6.00 10.38 -7.34
N VAL A 35 -5.92 11.28 -6.34
CA VAL A 35 -4.63 11.66 -5.72
C VAL A 35 -4.09 10.57 -4.81
N SER A 36 -4.95 9.76 -4.21
CA SER A 36 -4.55 8.71 -3.26
C SER A 36 -5.06 7.33 -3.64
N SER A 37 -4.25 6.31 -3.38
CA SER A 37 -4.57 4.92 -3.66
C SER A 37 -3.90 3.99 -2.64
N PRO A 38 -4.52 2.86 -2.26
CA PRO A 38 -3.79 1.82 -1.56
C PRO A 38 -2.72 1.22 -2.47
N GLY A 39 -1.65 0.71 -1.87
CA GLY A 39 -0.60 -0.01 -2.57
C GLY A 39 -1.05 -1.34 -3.16
N VAL A 40 -0.12 -2.06 -3.74
CA VAL A 40 -0.37 -3.33 -4.43
C VAL A 40 -0.76 -4.44 -3.45
N LYS A 41 -1.60 -5.37 -3.91
CA LYS A 41 -1.94 -6.57 -3.14
C LYS A 41 -1.43 -7.81 -3.87
N LEU A 42 -0.47 -8.47 -3.27
CA LEU A 42 0.26 -9.56 -3.91
C LEU A 42 -0.61 -10.79 -4.16
N HIS A 43 -1.36 -11.24 -3.14
CA HIS A 43 -2.08 -12.53 -3.15
C HIS A 43 -1.15 -13.72 -3.48
N GLY A 44 0.02 -13.75 -2.86
CA GLY A 44 1.02 -14.79 -2.97
C GLY A 44 2.32 -14.33 -2.33
N ALA A 45 2.83 -15.06 -1.34
CA ALA A 45 4.07 -14.71 -0.66
C ALA A 45 5.31 -14.92 -1.53
N GLY A 46 5.22 -15.79 -2.54
CA GLY A 46 6.34 -16.12 -3.43
C GLY A 46 6.86 -14.97 -4.29
N PHE A 47 6.16 -13.83 -4.34
CA PHE A 47 6.66 -12.62 -4.99
C PHE A 47 7.67 -11.85 -4.14
N ILE A 48 7.71 -12.06 -2.82
CA ILE A 48 8.64 -11.38 -1.93
C ILE A 48 9.95 -12.14 -1.91
N VAL A 49 11.03 -11.42 -2.09
CA VAL A 49 12.41 -11.94 -2.11
C VAL A 49 13.31 -11.09 -1.23
N SER A 50 14.38 -11.69 -0.69
CA SER A 50 15.46 -10.95 -0.05
C SER A 50 16.35 -10.27 -1.10
N ARG A 51 17.24 -9.39 -0.67
CA ARG A 51 18.24 -8.79 -1.57
C ARG A 51 19.16 -9.84 -2.18
N ASP A 52 19.55 -10.86 -1.41
CA ASP A 52 20.42 -11.94 -1.88
C ASP A 52 19.71 -12.83 -2.92
N GLU A 53 18.44 -13.16 -2.67
CA GLU A 53 17.62 -13.87 -3.66
C GLU A 53 17.44 -13.04 -4.92
N ALA A 54 17.18 -11.74 -4.81
CA ALA A 54 17.06 -10.82 -5.94
C ALA A 54 18.37 -10.77 -6.76
N ALA A 55 19.53 -10.72 -6.10
CA ALA A 55 20.82 -10.79 -6.77
C ALA A 55 21.03 -12.13 -7.49
N THR A 56 20.63 -13.25 -6.87
CA THR A 56 20.68 -14.58 -7.49
C THR A 56 19.77 -14.68 -8.72
N LEU A 57 18.63 -13.96 -8.72
CA LEU A 57 17.72 -13.85 -9.86
C LEU A 57 18.25 -12.93 -10.98
N GLY A 58 19.38 -12.26 -10.75
CA GLY A 58 20.06 -11.44 -11.74
C GLY A 58 19.89 -9.93 -11.54
N LEU A 59 19.35 -9.48 -10.40
CA LEU A 59 19.27 -8.05 -10.11
C LEU A 59 20.71 -7.45 -10.08
N GLY A 60 20.91 -6.38 -10.85
CA GLY A 60 22.21 -5.75 -11.03
C GLY A 60 23.08 -6.35 -12.16
N THR A 61 22.70 -7.50 -12.73
CA THR A 61 23.43 -8.15 -13.82
C THR A 61 22.61 -8.33 -15.09
N VAL A 62 21.30 -8.57 -14.94
CA VAL A 62 20.37 -8.71 -16.06
C VAL A 62 19.73 -7.35 -16.38
N PRO A 63 20.02 -6.76 -17.57
CA PRO A 63 19.48 -5.45 -17.94
C PRO A 63 17.95 -5.42 -17.92
N GLY A 64 17.38 -4.37 -17.33
CA GLY A 64 15.92 -4.16 -17.25
C GLY A 64 15.26 -4.82 -16.06
N LEU A 65 15.93 -5.76 -15.36
CA LEU A 65 15.36 -6.45 -14.22
C LEU A 65 15.10 -5.51 -13.03
N GLU A 66 15.82 -4.42 -12.92
CA GLU A 66 15.63 -3.38 -11.90
C GLU A 66 14.24 -2.71 -11.95
N ARG A 67 13.53 -2.81 -13.08
CA ARG A 67 12.15 -2.34 -13.22
C ARG A 67 11.13 -3.33 -12.66
N HIS A 68 11.54 -4.59 -12.54
CA HIS A 68 10.68 -5.72 -12.19
C HIS A 68 11.04 -6.37 -10.85
N VAL A 69 12.20 -6.07 -10.28
CA VAL A 69 12.55 -6.45 -8.90
C VAL A 69 12.81 -5.16 -8.13
N ARG A 70 11.84 -4.79 -7.31
CA ARG A 70 11.76 -3.47 -6.69
C ARG A 70 11.79 -3.58 -5.18
N GLU A 71 12.23 -2.52 -4.51
CA GLU A 71 12.10 -2.40 -3.07
C GLU A 71 10.61 -2.39 -2.67
N TYR A 72 10.27 -3.11 -1.59
CA TYR A 72 8.90 -3.29 -1.13
C TYR A 72 8.74 -2.86 0.32
N ARG A 73 7.77 -1.99 0.59
CA ARG A 73 7.49 -1.49 1.92
C ARG A 73 6.06 -1.80 2.33
N ASN A 74 5.90 -2.26 3.57
CA ASN A 74 4.60 -2.38 4.23
C ASN A 74 4.49 -1.41 5.43
N GLY A 75 3.39 -1.49 6.19
CA GLY A 75 3.16 -0.60 7.32
C GLY A 75 4.21 -0.73 8.40
N ARG A 76 4.75 -1.93 8.65
CA ARG A 76 5.82 -2.15 9.63
C ARG A 76 7.13 -1.50 9.18
N ASP A 77 7.46 -1.62 7.90
CA ASP A 77 8.67 -1.02 7.33
C ASP A 77 8.62 0.51 7.39
N LEU A 78 7.42 1.09 7.34
CA LEU A 78 7.21 2.53 7.43
C LEU A 78 7.28 3.06 8.87
N MET A 79 6.83 2.27 9.85
CA MET A 79 6.71 2.69 11.26
C MET A 79 7.88 2.27 12.14
N ALA A 80 8.70 1.34 11.67
CA ALA A 80 9.85 0.81 12.39
C ALA A 80 11.08 0.73 11.46
N SER A 81 11.92 -0.27 11.61
CA SER A 81 13.06 -0.49 10.71
C SER A 81 12.62 -1.24 9.45
N PRO A 82 13.03 -0.79 8.28
CA PRO A 82 12.80 -1.51 7.03
C PRO A 82 13.40 -2.93 7.06
N ARG A 83 12.65 -3.89 6.49
CA ARG A 83 13.09 -5.30 6.39
C ARG A 83 14.00 -5.56 5.19
N ASP A 84 14.27 -4.56 4.37
CA ASP A 84 15.00 -4.67 3.10
C ASP A 84 14.41 -5.72 2.13
N ALA A 85 13.09 -5.89 2.19
CA ALA A 85 12.38 -6.79 1.31
C ALA A 85 12.30 -6.22 -0.11
N MET A 86 12.48 -7.10 -1.08
CA MET A 86 12.26 -6.82 -2.50
C MET A 86 10.99 -7.54 -2.96
N VAL A 87 10.44 -7.14 -4.09
CA VAL A 87 9.28 -7.79 -4.69
C VAL A 87 9.44 -7.93 -6.19
N ILE A 88 9.06 -9.07 -6.72
CA ILE A 88 9.02 -9.36 -8.15
C ILE A 88 7.73 -8.80 -8.73
N ASP A 89 7.82 -7.70 -9.48
CA ASP A 89 6.71 -6.96 -10.07
C ASP A 89 6.71 -7.09 -11.60
N LEU A 90 5.96 -8.03 -12.11
CA LEU A 90 5.90 -8.36 -13.54
C LEU A 90 4.77 -7.62 -14.28
N PHE A 91 4.22 -6.57 -13.67
CA PHE A 91 3.17 -5.77 -14.30
C PHE A 91 3.63 -5.17 -15.63
N GLY A 92 2.81 -5.36 -16.66
CA GLY A 92 3.09 -4.89 -18.02
C GLY A 92 3.74 -5.95 -18.93
N LEU A 93 4.12 -7.10 -18.40
CA LEU A 93 4.68 -8.22 -19.17
C LEU A 93 3.68 -9.39 -19.27
N SER A 94 3.64 -10.04 -20.41
CA SER A 94 3.05 -11.36 -20.56
C SER A 94 3.94 -12.46 -19.96
N ALA A 95 3.39 -13.62 -19.70
CA ALA A 95 4.16 -14.75 -19.19
C ALA A 95 5.30 -15.18 -20.13
N ASP A 96 5.06 -15.11 -21.44
CA ASP A 96 6.06 -15.44 -22.47
C ASP A 96 7.19 -14.42 -22.51
N GLU A 97 6.88 -13.12 -22.36
CA GLU A 97 7.90 -12.07 -22.26
C GLU A 97 8.75 -12.24 -20.99
N VAL A 98 8.14 -12.56 -19.84
CA VAL A 98 8.89 -12.86 -18.62
C VAL A 98 9.80 -14.07 -18.82
N ARG A 99 9.30 -15.12 -19.44
CA ARG A 99 10.08 -16.34 -19.74
C ARG A 99 11.26 -16.05 -20.65
N ALA A 100 11.07 -15.22 -21.66
CA ALA A 100 12.10 -14.88 -22.63
C ALA A 100 13.16 -13.91 -22.07
N GLN A 101 12.73 -12.89 -21.34
CA GLN A 101 13.63 -11.82 -20.85
C GLN A 101 14.26 -12.16 -19.49
N PHE A 102 13.53 -12.83 -18.60
CA PHE A 102 13.91 -13.10 -17.22
C PHE A 102 13.66 -14.55 -16.81
N PRO A 103 14.33 -15.53 -17.44
CA PRO A 103 14.01 -16.97 -17.24
C PRO A 103 14.18 -17.42 -15.78
N ALA A 104 15.16 -16.91 -15.03
CA ALA A 104 15.33 -17.23 -13.61
C ALA A 104 14.14 -16.73 -12.76
N VAL A 105 13.66 -15.51 -13.03
CA VAL A 105 12.48 -14.94 -12.36
C VAL A 105 11.23 -15.73 -12.75
N PHE A 106 11.07 -16.09 -14.02
CA PHE A 106 9.95 -16.91 -14.46
C PHE A 106 9.90 -18.24 -13.71
N GLN A 107 11.02 -18.96 -13.64
CA GLN A 107 11.12 -20.23 -12.91
C GLN A 107 10.78 -20.06 -11.43
N TRP A 108 11.29 -19.02 -10.79
CA TRP A 108 10.99 -18.67 -9.41
C TRP A 108 9.47 -18.53 -9.17
N VAL A 109 8.79 -17.76 -10.02
CA VAL A 109 7.35 -17.50 -9.86
C VAL A 109 6.52 -18.75 -10.20
N VAL A 110 6.95 -19.57 -11.16
CA VAL A 110 6.34 -20.89 -11.46
C VAL A 110 6.38 -21.78 -10.23
N GLU A 111 7.51 -21.83 -9.52
CA GLU A 111 7.69 -22.74 -8.39
C GLU A 111 7.02 -22.23 -7.10
N ARG A 112 6.99 -20.91 -6.87
CA ARG A 112 6.60 -20.35 -5.58
C ARG A 112 5.25 -19.64 -5.57
N VAL A 113 4.74 -19.22 -6.72
CA VAL A 113 3.45 -18.52 -6.83
C VAL A 113 2.39 -19.35 -7.50
N LYS A 114 2.72 -19.96 -8.64
CA LYS A 114 1.73 -20.70 -9.46
C LYS A 114 1.00 -21.80 -8.69
N PRO A 115 1.65 -22.67 -7.86
CA PRO A 115 0.95 -23.73 -7.14
C PRO A 115 -0.09 -23.19 -6.16
N GLU A 116 0.19 -22.09 -5.47
CA GLU A 116 -0.77 -21.44 -4.57
C GLU A 116 -1.98 -20.90 -5.34
N ARG A 117 -1.76 -20.36 -6.54
CA ARG A 117 -2.80 -19.84 -7.42
C ARG A 117 -3.68 -20.95 -7.99
N ASP A 118 -3.06 -22.02 -8.44
CA ASP A 118 -3.77 -23.20 -9.00
C ASP A 118 -4.63 -23.87 -7.92
N ALA A 119 -4.13 -24.00 -6.69
CA ALA A 119 -4.89 -24.57 -5.57
C ALA A 119 -6.15 -23.78 -5.22
N LYS A 120 -6.18 -22.47 -5.52
CA LYS A 120 -7.33 -21.58 -5.26
C LYS A 120 -8.16 -21.28 -6.51
N ALA A 121 -7.87 -21.90 -7.65
CA ALA A 121 -8.52 -21.63 -8.94
C ALA A 121 -10.05 -21.85 -8.94
N ASN A 122 -10.57 -22.67 -8.02
CA ASN A 122 -12.00 -22.96 -7.91
C ASN A 122 -12.79 -21.90 -7.11
N THR A 123 -12.13 -20.87 -6.56
CA THR A 123 -12.81 -19.79 -5.85
C THR A 123 -13.19 -18.65 -6.80
N LYS A 124 -14.22 -17.87 -6.46
CA LYS A 124 -14.70 -16.74 -7.27
C LYS A 124 -13.60 -15.80 -7.74
N ASP A 125 -12.70 -15.43 -6.85
CA ASP A 125 -11.57 -14.54 -7.16
C ASP A 125 -10.36 -15.33 -7.71
N GLY A 126 -10.24 -16.60 -7.36
CA GLY A 126 -9.11 -17.47 -7.71
C GLY A 126 -8.98 -17.76 -9.19
N VAL A 127 -10.10 -17.88 -9.92
CA VAL A 127 -10.11 -18.10 -11.39
C VAL A 127 -9.27 -17.03 -12.10
N GLY A 128 -9.52 -15.75 -11.79
CA GLY A 128 -8.78 -14.63 -12.39
C GLY A 128 -7.31 -14.60 -11.97
N TYR A 129 -7.02 -14.96 -10.72
CA TYR A 129 -5.65 -15.02 -10.22
C TYR A 129 -4.86 -16.20 -10.79
N ALA A 130 -5.49 -17.33 -11.05
CA ALA A 130 -4.86 -18.48 -11.71
C ALA A 130 -4.57 -18.20 -13.19
N ALA A 131 -5.47 -17.51 -13.89
CA ALA A 131 -5.27 -17.13 -15.29
C ALA A 131 -4.09 -16.16 -15.48
N LEU A 132 -3.87 -15.24 -14.51
CA LEU A 132 -2.78 -14.25 -14.50
C LEU A 132 -1.82 -14.51 -13.32
N TRP A 133 -1.44 -15.77 -13.15
CA TRP A 133 -0.70 -16.26 -11.98
C TRP A 133 0.64 -15.54 -11.74
N TRP A 134 1.28 -14.98 -12.75
CA TRP A 134 2.55 -14.24 -12.66
C TRP A 134 2.36 -12.78 -12.24
N LEU A 135 1.12 -12.27 -12.19
CA LEU A 135 0.82 -10.91 -11.77
C LEU A 135 0.28 -10.86 -10.34
N PHE A 136 0.40 -9.71 -9.69
CA PHE A 136 -0.25 -9.47 -8.41
C PHE A 136 -1.78 -9.61 -8.53
N GLY A 137 -2.44 -10.04 -7.48
CA GLY A 137 -3.89 -10.10 -7.45
C GLY A 137 -4.55 -8.72 -7.61
N LYS A 138 -3.91 -7.65 -7.12
CA LYS A 138 -4.31 -6.26 -7.40
C LYS A 138 -3.08 -5.42 -7.72
N PRO A 139 -2.70 -5.29 -8.99
CA PRO A 139 -1.50 -4.57 -9.41
C PRO A 139 -1.62 -3.04 -9.32
N ARG A 140 -2.82 -2.50 -9.08
CA ARG A 140 -3.09 -1.07 -8.88
C ARG A 140 -2.66 -0.21 -10.05
N GLN A 141 -3.19 -0.48 -11.22
CA GLN A 141 -2.88 0.26 -12.46
C GLN A 141 -3.09 1.78 -12.31
N GLU A 142 -4.15 2.20 -11.61
CA GLU A 142 -4.43 3.62 -11.37
C GLU A 142 -3.34 4.28 -10.52
N MET A 143 -2.96 3.65 -9.39
CA MET A 143 -1.86 4.14 -8.55
C MET A 143 -0.58 4.31 -9.37
N ARG A 144 -0.25 3.33 -10.23
CA ARG A 144 0.96 3.38 -11.07
C ARG A 144 0.94 4.58 -12.01
N ARG A 145 -0.21 4.84 -12.65
CA ARG A 145 -0.38 6.03 -13.52
C ARG A 145 -0.20 7.32 -12.75
N GLN A 146 -0.77 7.42 -11.55
CA GLN A 146 -0.67 8.61 -10.70
C GLN A 146 0.76 8.87 -10.23
N LEU A 147 1.55 7.83 -9.97
CA LEU A 147 2.94 7.94 -9.52
C LEU A 147 3.94 8.12 -10.68
N THR A 148 3.52 7.94 -11.94
CA THR A 148 4.40 8.06 -13.10
C THR A 148 4.97 9.47 -13.21
N GLY A 149 6.29 9.56 -13.35
CA GLY A 149 7.01 10.83 -13.50
C GLY A 149 7.34 11.55 -12.19
N LEU A 150 6.84 11.08 -11.04
CA LEU A 150 7.24 11.60 -9.75
C LEU A 150 8.56 10.97 -9.31
N PRO A 151 9.52 11.73 -8.74
CA PRO A 151 10.74 11.17 -8.16
C PRO A 151 10.48 10.50 -6.81
N ARG A 152 9.42 10.89 -6.12
CA ARG A 152 8.97 10.38 -4.82
C ARG A 152 7.48 10.60 -4.65
N TYR A 153 6.89 9.95 -3.67
CA TYR A 153 5.49 10.14 -3.30
C TYR A 153 5.33 10.12 -1.78
N ILE A 154 4.21 10.61 -1.27
CA ILE A 154 3.92 10.56 0.16
C ILE A 154 3.20 9.26 0.48
N ALA A 155 3.59 8.63 1.59
CA ALA A 155 2.95 7.41 2.08
C ALA A 155 2.53 7.54 3.54
N THR A 156 1.43 6.86 3.89
CA THR A 156 0.98 6.66 5.26
C THR A 156 0.44 5.24 5.43
N VAL A 157 0.45 4.73 6.65
CA VAL A 157 -0.15 3.43 6.97
C VAL A 157 -1.68 3.56 7.00
N GLU A 158 -2.40 2.63 6.38
CA GLU A 158 -3.87 2.64 6.35
C GLU A 158 -4.45 2.60 7.77
N THR A 159 -3.95 1.69 8.61
CA THR A 159 -4.41 1.51 9.99
C THR A 159 -3.23 1.62 10.94
N ALA A 160 -3.20 2.65 11.78
CA ALA A 160 -2.12 2.87 12.73
C ALA A 160 -2.60 3.71 13.93
N LYS A 161 -2.02 3.43 15.11
CA LYS A 161 -2.29 4.18 16.34
C LYS A 161 -1.94 5.66 16.20
N HIS A 162 -0.82 5.95 15.53
CA HIS A 162 -0.34 7.31 15.28
C HIS A 162 -0.34 7.59 13.79
N ARG A 163 -0.83 8.76 13.40
CA ARG A 163 -0.89 9.18 12.00
C ARG A 163 0.42 9.87 11.62
N THR A 164 1.18 9.23 10.75
CA THR A 164 2.44 9.75 10.23
C THR A 164 2.43 9.69 8.70
N PHE A 165 3.11 10.66 8.08
CA PHE A 165 3.30 10.72 6.64
C PHE A 165 4.79 10.89 6.35
N GLN A 166 5.28 10.26 5.30
CA GLN A 166 6.67 10.39 4.89
C GLN A 166 6.82 10.20 3.38
N PHE A 167 7.90 10.70 2.82
CA PHE A 167 8.24 10.43 1.44
C PHE A 167 8.82 9.02 1.28
N LEU A 168 8.40 8.36 0.22
CA LEU A 168 9.04 7.17 -0.33
C LEU A 168 9.56 7.51 -1.73
N ASP A 169 10.71 6.96 -2.09
CA ASP A 169 11.24 7.02 -3.44
C ASP A 169 10.27 6.34 -4.43
N ALA A 170 10.17 6.84 -5.65
CA ALA A 170 9.28 6.29 -6.67
C ALA A 170 9.63 4.86 -7.08
N THR A 171 10.86 4.40 -6.83
CA THR A 171 11.28 3.02 -7.05
C THR A 171 10.70 2.04 -6.04
N VAL A 172 10.30 2.52 -4.86
CA VAL A 172 9.68 1.70 -3.81
C VAL A 172 8.24 1.36 -4.18
N LEU A 173 7.86 0.10 -4.06
CA LEU A 173 6.49 -0.34 -4.28
C LEU A 173 5.77 -0.49 -2.92
N PRO A 174 4.64 0.24 -2.69
CA PRO A 174 3.92 0.17 -1.43
C PRO A 174 3.01 -1.06 -1.37
N ASP A 175 2.96 -1.71 -0.20
CA ASP A 175 1.98 -2.75 0.14
C ASP A 175 0.56 -2.16 0.25
N ASN A 176 -0.44 -3.02 0.13
CA ASN A 176 -1.85 -2.63 0.19
C ASN A 176 -2.29 -2.00 1.54
N MET A 177 -1.51 -2.19 2.59
CA MET A 177 -1.74 -1.53 3.89
C MET A 177 -1.12 -0.13 3.97
N LEU A 178 -0.45 0.32 2.91
CA LEU A 178 -0.02 1.69 2.74
C LEU A 178 -0.96 2.43 1.80
N ILE A 179 -1.21 3.69 2.11
CA ILE A 179 -1.86 4.64 1.21
C ILE A 179 -0.78 5.49 0.57
N ALA A 180 -0.63 5.37 -0.74
CA ALA A 180 0.22 6.22 -1.55
C ALA A 180 -0.55 7.48 -1.97
N ILE A 181 0.06 8.64 -1.83
CA ILE A 181 -0.47 9.94 -2.21
C ILE A 181 0.47 10.51 -3.27
N ALA A 182 -0.07 10.75 -4.46
CA ALA A 182 0.67 11.16 -5.65
C ALA A 182 1.07 12.63 -5.59
N SER A 183 2.02 12.93 -4.73
CA SER A 183 2.63 14.26 -4.60
C SER A 183 4.07 14.14 -4.11
N ASP A 184 4.98 14.88 -4.72
CA ASP A 184 6.39 15.02 -4.34
C ASP A 184 6.68 16.33 -3.59
N GLY A 185 5.65 17.18 -3.40
CA GLY A 185 5.77 18.51 -2.82
C GLY A 185 5.87 18.50 -1.30
N ALA A 186 6.90 19.15 -0.74
CA ALA A 186 7.09 19.25 0.70
C ALA A 186 5.94 20.03 1.40
N ALA A 187 5.32 20.99 0.72
CA ALA A 187 4.18 21.72 1.25
C ALA A 187 2.99 20.78 1.53
N TRP A 188 2.72 19.82 0.64
CA TRP A 188 1.69 18.81 0.84
C TRP A 188 2.00 17.91 2.04
N LEU A 189 3.26 17.49 2.18
CA LEU A 189 3.67 16.73 3.36
C LEU A 189 3.44 17.52 4.64
N GLY A 190 3.79 18.81 4.65
CA GLY A 190 3.55 19.71 5.79
C GLY A 190 2.07 19.83 6.15
N VAL A 191 1.18 19.99 5.15
CA VAL A 191 -0.27 20.02 5.37
C VAL A 191 -0.77 18.68 5.95
N LEU A 192 -0.36 17.56 5.39
CA LEU A 192 -0.77 16.22 5.85
C LEU A 192 -0.27 15.92 7.27
N CYS A 193 0.92 16.39 7.63
CA CYS A 193 1.48 16.25 8.99
C CYS A 193 0.93 17.27 9.99
N SER A 194 0.17 18.28 9.55
CA SER A 194 -0.38 19.30 10.44
C SER A 194 -1.38 18.70 11.43
N GLN A 195 -1.44 19.30 12.63
CA GLN A 195 -2.41 18.89 13.64
C GLN A 195 -3.86 18.99 13.12
N VAL A 196 -4.15 20.02 12.33
CA VAL A 196 -5.49 20.20 11.73
C VAL A 196 -5.89 19.01 10.87
N HIS A 197 -5.00 18.56 9.97
CA HIS A 197 -5.27 17.39 9.12
C HIS A 197 -5.34 16.10 9.92
N VAL A 198 -4.45 15.90 10.89
CA VAL A 198 -4.45 14.70 11.73
C VAL A 198 -5.75 14.60 12.53
N GLU A 199 -6.19 15.67 13.20
CA GLU A 199 -7.47 15.71 13.92
C GLU A 199 -8.66 15.42 12.99
N TRP A 200 -8.68 16.03 11.80
CA TRP A 200 -9.70 15.76 10.80
C TRP A 200 -9.68 14.29 10.36
N ALA A 201 -8.51 13.74 10.04
CA ALA A 201 -8.37 12.36 9.59
C ALA A 201 -8.81 11.35 10.66
N LEU A 202 -8.54 11.65 11.94
CA LEU A 202 -9.00 10.82 13.07
C LEU A 202 -10.51 10.89 13.27
N ALA A 203 -11.12 12.06 13.03
CA ALA A 203 -12.57 12.24 13.14
C ALA A 203 -13.31 11.60 11.95
N ALA A 204 -12.81 11.78 10.72
CA ALA A 204 -13.42 11.26 9.48
C ALA A 204 -13.14 9.78 9.24
N GLY A 205 -12.04 9.25 9.77
CA GLY A 205 -11.64 7.85 9.63
C GLY A 205 -12.46 6.90 10.51
N GLY A 206 -12.68 5.68 10.01
CA GLY A 206 -13.18 4.57 10.83
C GLY A 206 -12.11 4.01 11.75
N ARG A 207 -12.43 2.93 12.42
CA ARG A 207 -11.48 2.15 13.24
C ARG A 207 -11.46 0.70 12.78
N LEU A 208 -10.33 0.04 12.86
CA LEU A 208 -10.15 -1.30 12.36
C LEU A 208 -9.12 -2.06 13.22
N GLY A 209 -9.20 -3.40 13.15
CA GLY A 209 -8.26 -4.30 13.82
C GLY A 209 -8.57 -4.56 15.29
N VAL A 210 -7.80 -5.47 15.88
CA VAL A 210 -7.96 -5.91 17.28
C VAL A 210 -7.71 -4.77 18.27
N GLY A 211 -6.77 -3.86 17.95
CA GLY A 211 -6.48 -2.65 18.74
C GLY A 211 -7.46 -1.51 18.50
N ASN A 212 -8.46 -1.68 17.63
CA ASN A 212 -9.39 -0.62 17.25
C ASN A 212 -8.67 0.65 16.81
N ASP A 213 -7.62 0.49 16.01
CA ASP A 213 -6.75 1.58 15.57
C ASP A 213 -7.43 2.48 14.53
N PRO A 214 -7.10 3.78 14.50
CA PRO A 214 -7.63 4.70 13.50
C PRO A 214 -7.23 4.29 12.08
N ARG A 215 -8.23 4.26 11.18
CA ARG A 215 -8.04 4.02 9.76
C ARG A 215 -7.99 5.34 9.00
N TYR A 216 -7.01 5.49 8.13
CA TYR A 216 -6.95 6.63 7.22
C TYR A 216 -7.95 6.47 6.07
N ASN A 217 -8.90 7.40 5.98
CA ASN A 217 -9.85 7.42 4.87
C ASN A 217 -9.19 8.13 3.69
N LYS A 218 -9.12 7.43 2.55
CA LYS A 218 -8.47 7.90 1.32
C LYS A 218 -9.40 8.65 0.36
N SER A 219 -10.68 8.80 0.71
CA SER A 219 -11.71 9.48 -0.10
C SER A 219 -12.19 10.77 0.55
#